data_0f7f97a0faad32b519d42802f7471226
#
_entry.id   0f7f97a0faad32b519d42802f7471226
#
_cell.length_a   1.000
_cell.length_b   1.000
_cell.length_c   1.000
_cell.angle_alpha   90.00
_cell.angle_beta   90.00
_cell.angle_gamma   90.00
#
_symmetry.space_group_name_H-M   'P 1'
#
loop_
_entity.id
_entity.type
_entity.pdbx_description
1 polymer ?
#
loop_
_entity_poly.entity_id
_entity_poly.type
_entity_poly.pdbx_seq_one_letter_code
_entity_poly.pdbx_strand_id
1 'polypeptide(L)'
;AVIGYGKLGGIELGYGSDLDLVFLHGSQDASATTDGARPLANDVFYARLGQRMIHILTARTPSGVLYEVDMRLRPNGGAGLLVSSLDAFVDYQTTSAWTWEHQALIRARAVAGDPEVRARFETIRREILCRERDAEALRRDVREMREKMRGQLDKSTPGAFDLKQGPGGIADIEFMVQFSVLRWAHQFPDLVDVPDNIRLLEGLAQHRLLEGDAAQRLADAYRAFRAVYHRQTLQELPGLMTDDQLADEREEVRAAWSALMES
;
A
#
# COMPACT_ATOMS: atom_id res chain seq x y z
N ALA A 1 -10.37 11.15 10.15
CA ALA A 1 -10.22 10.76 8.74
C ALA A 1 -10.11 9.25 8.60
N VAL A 2 -10.49 8.75 7.45
CA VAL A 2 -10.28 7.37 7.01
C VAL A 2 -9.20 7.40 5.93
N ILE A 3 -8.13 6.65 6.16
CA ILE A 3 -7.03 6.52 5.22
C ILE A 3 -7.11 5.15 4.58
N GLY A 4 -7.28 5.11 3.26
CA GLY A 4 -7.21 3.90 2.47
C GLY A 4 -5.76 3.61 2.08
N TYR A 5 -5.32 2.39 2.32
CA TYR A 5 -4.02 1.86 1.92
C TYR A 5 -4.19 0.83 0.80
N GLY A 6 -3.12 0.19 0.43
CA GLY A 6 -3.12 -0.93 -0.50
C GLY A 6 -3.85 -0.62 -1.82
N LYS A 7 -4.78 -1.47 -2.20
CA LYS A 7 -5.53 -1.31 -3.46
C LYS A 7 -6.55 -0.16 -3.42
N LEU A 8 -7.17 0.10 -2.25
CA LEU A 8 -8.10 1.21 -2.08
C LEU A 8 -7.37 2.55 -2.19
N GLY A 9 -6.26 2.71 -1.46
CA GLY A 9 -5.45 3.91 -1.50
C GLY A 9 -4.85 4.14 -2.90
N GLY A 10 -4.34 3.09 -3.53
CA GLY A 10 -3.74 3.09 -4.87
C GLY A 10 -4.72 3.22 -6.04
N ILE A 11 -6.02 3.39 -5.78
CA ILE A 11 -7.06 3.49 -6.82
C ILE A 11 -7.08 2.25 -7.74
N GLU A 12 -6.76 1.11 -7.17
CA GLU A 12 -6.65 -0.16 -7.90
C GLU A 12 -7.56 -1.26 -7.30
N LEU A 13 -8.65 -0.86 -6.64
CA LEU A 13 -9.58 -1.80 -6.03
C LEU A 13 -10.17 -2.73 -7.10
N GLY A 14 -10.10 -4.03 -6.84
CA GLY A 14 -10.65 -5.06 -7.71
C GLY A 14 -11.67 -5.92 -6.99
N TYR A 15 -12.23 -6.87 -7.72
CA TYR A 15 -13.16 -7.86 -7.15
C TYR A 15 -12.47 -8.69 -6.07
N GLY A 16 -13.16 -8.92 -4.95
CA GLY A 16 -12.60 -9.69 -3.82
C GLY A 16 -11.41 -8.99 -3.10
N SER A 17 -11.19 -7.69 -3.34
CA SER A 17 -10.20 -6.93 -2.58
C SER A 17 -10.73 -6.62 -1.19
N ASP A 18 -9.86 -6.75 -0.19
CA ASP A 18 -10.06 -6.21 1.13
C ASP A 18 -9.88 -4.67 1.16
N LEU A 19 -10.39 -4.04 2.19
CA LEU A 19 -10.18 -2.63 2.49
C LEU A 19 -9.08 -2.52 3.54
N ASP A 20 -7.89 -2.13 3.13
CA ASP A 20 -6.81 -1.76 4.04
C ASP A 20 -7.10 -0.35 4.57
N LEU A 21 -7.46 -0.22 5.86
CA LEU A 21 -7.88 1.05 6.46
C LEU A 21 -7.02 1.44 7.66
N VAL A 22 -6.80 2.73 7.82
CA VAL A 22 -6.24 3.35 9.03
C VAL A 22 -7.12 4.53 9.41
N PHE A 23 -7.47 4.64 10.70
CA PHE A 23 -8.28 5.73 11.23
C PHE A 23 -7.41 6.71 12.00
N LEU A 24 -7.54 8.00 11.65
CA LEU A 24 -6.81 9.10 12.27
C LEU A 24 -7.77 10.19 12.73
N HIS A 25 -7.45 10.84 13.85
CA HIS A 25 -8.16 12.02 14.34
C HIS A 25 -7.24 13.23 14.51
N GLY A 26 -7.82 14.42 14.45
CA GLY A 26 -7.09 15.70 14.54
C GLY A 26 -7.06 16.31 15.95
N SER A 27 -7.53 15.61 16.98
CA SER A 27 -7.47 16.15 18.35
C SER A 27 -6.04 16.28 18.82
N GLN A 28 -5.65 17.48 19.23
CA GLN A 28 -4.31 17.78 19.73
C GLN A 28 -4.23 17.72 21.27
N ASP A 29 -5.38 17.82 21.95
CA ASP A 29 -5.46 17.76 23.40
C ASP A 29 -5.91 16.36 23.83
N ALA A 30 -4.98 15.61 24.44
CA ALA A 30 -5.23 14.27 24.97
C ALA A 30 -6.26 14.26 26.12
N SER A 31 -6.45 15.41 26.81
CA SER A 31 -7.44 15.58 27.89
C SER A 31 -8.81 16.03 27.39
N ALA A 32 -8.94 16.39 26.12
CA ALA A 32 -10.18 16.89 25.57
C ALA A 32 -11.31 15.84 25.60
N THR A 33 -12.50 16.31 25.87
CA THR A 33 -13.71 15.50 25.92
C THR A 33 -14.76 16.04 24.94
N THR A 34 -15.68 15.16 24.56
CA THR A 34 -16.85 15.57 23.79
C THR A 34 -17.75 16.52 24.57
N ASP A 35 -18.51 17.38 23.89
CA ASP A 35 -19.43 18.38 24.45
C ASP A 35 -20.87 17.88 24.65
N GLY A 36 -21.10 16.57 24.48
CA GLY A 36 -22.42 15.98 24.64
C GLY A 36 -22.88 15.87 26.11
N ALA A 37 -24.13 15.48 26.31
CA ALA A 37 -24.74 15.32 27.65
C ALA A 37 -24.04 14.31 28.56
N ARG A 38 -23.23 13.44 27.98
CA ARG A 38 -22.34 12.50 28.68
C ARG A 38 -20.94 12.61 28.05
N PRO A 39 -20.09 13.53 28.55
CA PRO A 39 -18.76 13.73 28.00
C PRO A 39 -17.94 12.43 28.00
N LEU A 40 -17.22 12.19 26.92
CA LEU A 40 -16.27 11.08 26.75
C LEU A 40 -14.92 11.65 26.37
N ALA A 41 -13.85 11.06 26.85
CA ALA A 41 -12.51 11.38 26.34
C ALA A 41 -12.48 11.16 24.81
N ASN A 42 -11.80 12.04 24.08
CA ASN A 42 -11.82 12.03 22.61
C ASN A 42 -11.27 10.72 22.01
N ASP A 43 -10.24 10.15 22.60
CA ASP A 43 -9.68 8.86 22.18
C ASP A 43 -10.70 7.71 22.34
N VAL A 44 -11.46 7.70 23.44
CA VAL A 44 -12.55 6.74 23.66
C VAL A 44 -13.68 6.95 22.63
N PHE A 45 -14.03 8.21 22.36
CA PHE A 45 -15.04 8.53 21.36
C PHE A 45 -14.63 8.05 19.97
N TYR A 46 -13.40 8.37 19.53
CA TYR A 46 -12.91 7.98 18.21
C TYR A 46 -12.70 6.46 18.10
N ALA A 47 -12.26 5.79 19.15
CA ALA A 47 -12.17 4.33 19.15
C ALA A 47 -13.55 3.67 18.95
N ARG A 48 -14.59 4.15 19.64
CA ARG A 48 -15.97 3.67 19.46
C ARG A 48 -16.51 3.98 18.06
N LEU A 49 -16.20 5.15 17.52
CA LEU A 49 -16.58 5.51 16.15
C LEU A 49 -15.93 4.57 15.14
N GLY A 50 -14.63 4.32 15.26
CA GLY A 50 -13.89 3.38 14.41
C GLY A 50 -14.45 1.96 14.48
N GLN A 51 -14.73 1.45 15.69
CA GLN A 51 -15.38 0.16 15.87
C GLN A 51 -16.74 0.08 15.19
N ARG A 52 -17.55 1.15 15.30
CA ARG A 52 -18.86 1.22 14.65
C ARG A 52 -18.72 1.21 13.12
N MET A 53 -17.76 1.92 12.57
CA MET A 53 -17.49 1.94 11.13
C MET A 53 -17.08 0.55 10.63
N ILE A 54 -16.17 -0.13 11.31
CA ILE A 54 -15.76 -1.51 10.96
C ILE A 54 -17.00 -2.42 11.01
N HIS A 55 -17.79 -2.35 12.07
CA HIS A 55 -19.00 -3.17 12.19
C HIS A 55 -19.96 -2.97 11.01
N ILE A 56 -20.17 -1.72 10.56
CA ILE A 56 -21.03 -1.43 9.41
C ILE A 56 -20.42 -1.98 8.11
N LEU A 57 -19.11 -1.80 7.88
CA LEU A 57 -18.43 -2.24 6.68
C LEU A 57 -18.37 -3.77 6.56
N THR A 58 -18.26 -4.47 7.68
CA THR A 58 -18.18 -5.95 7.74
C THR A 58 -19.53 -6.61 8.00
N ALA A 59 -20.61 -5.84 8.12
CA ALA A 59 -21.94 -6.38 8.40
C ALA A 59 -22.42 -7.31 7.28
N ARG A 60 -22.86 -8.50 7.66
CA ARG A 60 -23.47 -9.45 6.72
C ARG A 60 -24.88 -8.99 6.37
N THR A 61 -25.11 -8.68 5.12
CA THR A 61 -26.42 -8.34 4.57
C THR A 61 -27.10 -9.56 3.95
N PRO A 62 -28.40 -9.53 3.59
CA PRO A 62 -29.02 -10.57 2.81
C PRO A 62 -28.30 -10.89 1.48
N SER A 63 -27.59 -9.88 0.91
CA SER A 63 -26.80 -10.02 -0.31
C SER A 63 -25.36 -10.48 -0.06
N GLY A 64 -24.98 -10.77 1.18
CA GLY A 64 -23.63 -11.20 1.56
C GLY A 64 -22.81 -10.12 2.25
N VAL A 65 -21.49 -10.31 2.28
CA VAL A 65 -20.47 -9.36 2.76
C VAL A 65 -19.86 -8.69 1.54
N LEU A 66 -19.78 -7.37 1.53
CA LEU A 66 -19.25 -6.65 0.37
C LEU A 66 -17.72 -6.61 0.38
N TYR A 67 -17.12 -6.27 1.53
CA TYR A 67 -15.67 -6.19 1.71
C TYR A 67 -15.24 -6.79 3.04
N GLU A 68 -14.05 -7.38 3.04
CA GLU A 68 -13.30 -7.59 4.27
C GLU A 68 -12.53 -6.33 4.63
N VAL A 69 -12.28 -6.09 5.92
CA VAL A 69 -11.56 -4.90 6.41
C VAL A 69 -10.30 -5.34 7.12
N ASP A 70 -9.15 -4.83 6.66
CA ASP A 70 -7.85 -5.04 7.27
C ASP A 70 -7.35 -3.73 7.91
N MET A 71 -7.06 -3.79 9.22
CA MET A 71 -6.57 -2.66 10.01
C MET A 71 -5.10 -2.82 10.44
N ARG A 72 -4.36 -3.81 9.89
CA ARG A 72 -3.01 -4.14 10.35
C ARG A 72 -1.94 -3.13 9.95
N LEU A 73 -2.23 -2.22 9.00
CA LEU A 73 -1.31 -1.16 8.58
C LEU A 73 -1.34 0.08 9.50
N ARG A 74 -2.13 0.06 10.59
CA ARG A 74 -2.11 1.12 11.59
C ARG A 74 -0.82 1.10 12.43
N PRO A 75 -0.42 2.21 13.06
CA PRO A 75 0.75 2.26 13.95
C PRO A 75 0.76 1.10 14.95
N ASN A 76 1.89 0.43 15.08
CA ASN A 76 2.08 -0.79 15.88
C ASN A 76 1.19 -1.99 15.46
N GLY A 77 0.63 -1.97 14.27
CA GLY A 77 -0.14 -3.09 13.72
C GLY A 77 -1.29 -3.54 14.61
N GLY A 78 -1.45 -4.85 14.77
CA GLY A 78 -2.51 -5.44 15.60
C GLY A 78 -2.48 -5.04 17.08
N ALA A 79 -1.32 -4.67 17.63
CA ALA A 79 -1.14 -4.26 19.02
C ALA A 79 -1.43 -2.77 19.26
N GLY A 80 -1.48 -1.95 18.20
CA GLY A 80 -1.69 -0.52 18.31
C GLY A 80 -3.16 -0.11 18.50
N LEU A 81 -3.37 1.17 18.83
CA LEU A 81 -4.70 1.75 18.96
C LEU A 81 -5.47 1.65 17.64
N LEU A 82 -6.77 1.41 17.72
CA LEU A 82 -7.63 1.33 16.54
C LEU A 82 -7.71 2.67 15.78
N VAL A 83 -7.71 3.77 16.51
CA VAL A 83 -7.68 5.13 15.97
C VAL A 83 -6.55 5.88 16.66
N SER A 84 -5.68 6.53 15.90
CA SER A 84 -4.56 7.30 16.42
C SER A 84 -4.75 8.80 16.14
N SER A 85 -4.15 9.66 16.95
CA SER A 85 -4.04 11.08 16.57
C SER A 85 -3.06 11.24 15.41
N LEU A 86 -3.19 12.33 14.64
CA LEU A 86 -2.21 12.67 13.61
C LEU A 86 -0.80 12.86 14.19
N ASP A 87 -0.70 13.43 15.38
CA ASP A 87 0.60 13.66 16.01
C ASP A 87 1.27 12.34 16.44
N ALA A 88 0.51 11.40 17.00
CA ALA A 88 1.01 10.05 17.29
C ALA A 88 1.38 9.27 16.01
N PHE A 89 0.65 9.49 14.91
CA PHE A 89 0.98 8.91 13.61
C PHE A 89 2.30 9.46 13.09
N VAL A 90 2.53 10.79 13.16
CA VAL A 90 3.80 11.42 12.77
C VAL A 90 4.95 10.86 13.60
N ASP A 91 4.81 10.84 14.91
CA ASP A 91 5.85 10.32 15.81
C ASP A 91 6.21 8.88 15.44
N TYR A 92 5.22 8.00 15.30
CA TYR A 92 5.43 6.62 14.90
C TYR A 92 6.15 6.50 13.55
N GLN A 93 5.67 7.20 12.52
CA GLN A 93 6.23 7.14 11.16
C GLN A 93 7.66 7.69 11.09
N THR A 94 8.03 8.57 12.03
CA THR A 94 9.36 9.19 12.05
C THR A 94 10.38 8.45 12.87
N THR A 95 9.94 7.71 13.90
CA THR A 95 10.84 7.13 14.91
C THR A 95 10.82 5.61 14.95
N SER A 96 9.72 4.98 14.57
CA SER A 96 9.47 3.55 14.84
C SER A 96 9.05 2.74 13.62
N ALA A 97 8.53 3.37 12.58
CA ALA A 97 8.06 2.67 11.41
C ALA A 97 9.20 2.01 10.61
N TRP A 98 8.93 0.81 10.12
CA TRP A 98 9.84 0.07 9.27
C TRP A 98 9.78 0.55 7.81
N THR A 99 10.81 0.27 7.04
CA THR A 99 10.87 0.60 5.60
C THR A 99 9.62 0.12 4.83
N TRP A 100 9.12 -1.08 5.12
CA TRP A 100 7.93 -1.63 4.45
C TRP A 100 6.64 -0.86 4.77
N GLU A 101 6.54 -0.19 5.93
CA GLU A 101 5.41 0.67 6.26
C GLU A 101 5.46 1.97 5.44
N HIS A 102 6.64 2.52 5.20
CA HIS A 102 6.82 3.63 4.26
C HIS A 102 6.51 3.21 2.81
N GLN A 103 6.82 1.96 2.41
CA GLN A 103 6.39 1.43 1.12
C GLN A 103 4.85 1.40 1.02
N ALA A 104 4.17 0.92 2.07
CA ALA A 104 2.71 0.92 2.13
C ALA A 104 2.12 2.34 2.10
N LEU A 105 2.81 3.30 2.73
CA LEU A 105 2.38 4.71 2.79
C LEU A 105 2.39 5.39 1.40
N ILE A 106 3.20 4.93 0.45
CA ILE A 106 3.16 5.43 -0.94
C ILE A 106 1.76 5.28 -1.54
N ARG A 107 1.10 4.17 -1.23
CA ARG A 107 -0.24 3.86 -1.72
C ARG A 107 -1.34 4.28 -0.74
N ALA A 108 -1.03 5.13 0.23
CA ALA A 108 -2.01 5.63 1.17
C ALA A 108 -2.68 6.92 0.65
N ARG A 109 -3.96 7.09 0.92
CA ARG A 109 -4.75 8.25 0.53
C ARG A 109 -5.89 8.48 1.52
N ALA A 110 -6.16 9.74 1.87
CA ALA A 110 -7.32 10.10 2.67
C ALA A 110 -8.60 9.94 1.83
N VAL A 111 -9.42 8.94 2.15
CA VAL A 111 -10.62 8.57 1.36
C VAL A 111 -11.92 9.17 1.91
N ALA A 112 -11.99 9.46 3.21
CA ALA A 112 -13.14 10.06 3.85
C ALA A 112 -12.76 10.81 5.14
N GLY A 113 -13.64 11.66 5.64
CA GLY A 113 -13.51 12.36 6.91
C GLY A 113 -13.40 13.87 6.75
N ASP A 114 -13.06 14.53 7.86
CA ASP A 114 -12.93 15.98 7.94
C ASP A 114 -11.88 16.51 6.95
N PRO A 115 -12.18 17.56 6.18
CA PRO A 115 -11.27 18.10 5.15
C PRO A 115 -9.92 18.57 5.70
N GLU A 116 -9.89 19.17 6.89
CA GLU A 116 -8.66 19.67 7.51
C GLU A 116 -7.76 18.51 7.94
N VAL A 117 -8.34 17.48 8.59
CA VAL A 117 -7.62 16.28 8.99
C VAL A 117 -7.07 15.54 7.78
N ARG A 118 -7.85 15.48 6.69
CA ARG A 118 -7.40 14.88 5.42
C ARG A 118 -6.22 15.66 4.81
N ALA A 119 -6.34 16.99 4.73
CA ALA A 119 -5.27 17.82 4.18
C ALA A 119 -3.98 17.73 5.01
N ARG A 120 -4.08 17.72 6.35
CA ARG A 120 -2.94 17.51 7.24
C ARG A 120 -2.29 16.14 7.03
N PHE A 121 -3.09 15.09 6.86
CA PHE A 121 -2.55 13.75 6.55
C PHE A 121 -1.74 13.76 5.24
N GLU A 122 -2.25 14.36 4.16
CA GLU A 122 -1.52 14.41 2.88
C GLU A 122 -0.20 15.20 2.99
N THR A 123 -0.19 16.28 3.76
CA THR A 123 1.05 17.02 4.07
C THR A 123 2.06 16.14 4.81
N ILE A 124 1.63 15.48 5.88
CA ILE A 124 2.45 14.56 6.67
C ILE A 124 2.99 13.41 5.80
N ARG A 125 2.12 12.80 5.00
CA ARG A 125 2.48 11.73 4.07
C ARG A 125 3.59 12.17 3.13
N ARG A 126 3.44 13.34 2.50
CA ARG A 126 4.44 13.92 1.60
C ARG A 126 5.77 14.16 2.32
N GLU A 127 5.76 14.77 3.48
CA GLU A 127 6.95 15.02 4.29
C GLU A 127 7.70 13.72 4.64
N ILE A 128 6.99 12.66 5.02
CA ILE A 128 7.59 11.37 5.37
C ILE A 128 8.19 10.70 4.12
N LEU A 129 7.48 10.70 3.02
CA LEU A 129 7.91 10.01 1.79
C LEU A 129 9.07 10.74 1.09
N CYS A 130 9.12 12.07 1.16
CA CYS A 130 10.18 12.88 0.56
C CYS A 130 11.44 13.01 1.44
N ARG A 131 11.57 12.26 2.52
CA ARG A 131 12.84 12.23 3.28
C ARG A 131 13.94 11.57 2.48
N GLU A 132 15.13 12.12 2.56
CA GLU A 132 16.33 11.48 2.03
C GLU A 132 16.63 10.18 2.79
N ARG A 133 17.00 9.13 2.06
CA ARG A 133 17.32 7.80 2.60
C ARG A 133 18.64 7.31 2.03
N ASP A 134 19.39 6.58 2.85
CA ASP A 134 20.54 5.83 2.36
C ASP A 134 20.09 4.79 1.33
N ALA A 135 20.60 4.89 0.12
CA ALA A 135 20.15 4.11 -1.01
C ALA A 135 20.42 2.61 -0.86
N GLU A 136 21.57 2.28 -0.29
CA GLU A 136 21.99 0.86 -0.15
C GLU A 136 21.24 0.20 1.03
N ALA A 137 21.07 0.92 2.13
CA ALA A 137 20.25 0.43 3.23
C ALA A 137 18.79 0.23 2.79
N LEU A 138 18.23 1.19 2.06
CA LEU A 138 16.86 1.07 1.52
C LEU A 138 16.72 -0.13 0.58
N ARG A 139 17.67 -0.32 -0.36
CA ARG A 139 17.66 -1.44 -1.31
C ARG A 139 17.70 -2.78 -0.57
N ARG A 140 18.58 -2.91 0.41
CA ARG A 140 18.70 -4.11 1.24
C ARG A 140 17.40 -4.42 1.97
N ASP A 141 16.83 -3.44 2.68
CA ASP A 141 15.61 -3.61 3.45
C ASP A 141 14.43 -4.06 2.57
N VAL A 142 14.26 -3.41 1.41
CA VAL A 142 13.19 -3.72 0.46
C VAL A 142 13.37 -5.12 -0.13
N ARG A 143 14.61 -5.50 -0.49
CA ARG A 143 14.91 -6.83 -1.02
C ARG A 143 14.67 -7.92 0.02
N GLU A 144 15.19 -7.76 1.24
CA GLU A 144 15.01 -8.72 2.32
C GLU A 144 13.52 -8.92 2.65
N MET A 145 12.74 -7.84 2.71
CA MET A 145 11.30 -7.92 2.93
C MET A 145 10.60 -8.69 1.79
N ARG A 146 10.98 -8.42 0.52
CA ARG A 146 10.40 -9.11 -0.63
C ARG A 146 10.73 -10.60 -0.63
N GLU A 147 11.97 -10.97 -0.34
CA GLU A 147 12.39 -12.37 -0.22
C GLU A 147 11.65 -13.09 0.91
N LYS A 148 11.52 -12.45 2.08
CA LYS A 148 10.74 -12.98 3.21
C LYS A 148 9.29 -13.21 2.83
N MET A 149 8.64 -12.25 2.17
CA MET A 149 7.26 -12.39 1.71
C MET A 149 7.12 -13.52 0.69
N ARG A 150 8.04 -13.61 -0.28
CA ARG A 150 8.05 -14.68 -1.28
C ARG A 150 8.16 -16.04 -0.59
N GLY A 151 9.12 -16.23 0.31
CA GLY A 151 9.30 -17.49 1.02
C GLY A 151 8.10 -17.95 1.85
N GLN A 152 7.22 -17.01 2.23
CA GLN A 152 6.03 -17.32 3.03
C GLN A 152 4.74 -17.46 2.20
N LEU A 153 4.63 -16.75 1.08
CA LEU A 153 3.36 -16.55 0.39
C LEU A 153 3.34 -17.09 -1.05
N ASP A 154 4.50 -17.36 -1.65
CA ASP A 154 4.57 -17.91 -3.01
C ASP A 154 4.03 -19.34 -3.04
N LYS A 155 3.04 -19.56 -3.88
CA LYS A 155 2.37 -20.83 -4.10
C LYS A 155 2.76 -21.49 -5.43
N SER A 156 3.82 -20.99 -6.07
CA SER A 156 4.33 -21.56 -7.32
C SER A 156 4.75 -23.02 -7.11
N THR A 157 4.46 -23.85 -8.09
CA THR A 157 4.88 -25.25 -8.17
C THR A 157 5.35 -25.56 -9.60
N PRO A 158 6.04 -26.67 -9.88
CA PRO A 158 6.34 -27.05 -11.27
C PRO A 158 5.06 -27.08 -12.12
N GLY A 159 5.01 -26.26 -13.16
CA GLY A 159 3.85 -26.11 -14.06
C GLY A 159 2.79 -25.10 -13.61
N ALA A 160 2.94 -24.47 -12.43
CA ALA A 160 2.00 -23.46 -11.94
C ALA A 160 2.73 -22.27 -11.28
N PHE A 161 2.55 -21.09 -11.85
CA PHE A 161 3.16 -19.84 -11.41
C PHE A 161 2.19 -18.99 -10.59
N ASP A 162 2.63 -18.48 -9.43
CA ASP A 162 1.86 -17.54 -8.61
C ASP A 162 1.99 -16.12 -9.21
N LEU A 163 0.88 -15.62 -9.78
CA LEU A 163 0.80 -14.30 -10.42
C LEU A 163 1.22 -13.16 -9.50
N LYS A 164 0.95 -13.28 -8.21
CA LYS A 164 1.23 -12.21 -7.24
C LYS A 164 2.62 -12.35 -6.62
N GLN A 165 2.96 -13.54 -6.15
CA GLN A 165 4.13 -13.74 -5.31
C GLN A 165 5.31 -14.40 -6.02
N GLY A 166 5.09 -15.06 -7.14
CA GLY A 166 6.13 -15.71 -7.92
C GLY A 166 7.19 -14.73 -8.46
N PRO A 167 8.41 -15.21 -8.73
CA PRO A 167 9.49 -14.37 -9.25
C PRO A 167 9.14 -13.78 -10.63
N GLY A 168 9.16 -12.46 -10.75
CA GLY A 168 8.70 -11.74 -11.94
C GLY A 168 7.19 -11.46 -11.96
N GLY A 169 6.50 -11.65 -10.84
CA GLY A 169 5.06 -11.38 -10.71
C GLY A 169 4.74 -9.95 -10.25
N ILE A 170 3.46 -9.74 -9.93
CA ILE A 170 2.90 -8.42 -9.56
C ILE A 170 3.69 -7.75 -8.42
N ALA A 171 4.01 -8.50 -7.37
CA ALA A 171 4.65 -7.94 -6.20
C ALA A 171 6.08 -7.43 -6.48
N ASP A 172 6.80 -8.02 -7.44
CA ASP A 172 8.13 -7.53 -7.81
C ASP A 172 8.03 -6.15 -8.46
N ILE A 173 7.04 -5.92 -9.32
CA ILE A 173 6.78 -4.60 -9.92
C ILE A 173 6.43 -3.59 -8.81
N GLU A 174 5.51 -3.93 -7.91
CA GLU A 174 5.09 -3.07 -6.81
C GLU A 174 6.28 -2.68 -5.91
N PHE A 175 7.17 -3.62 -5.58
CA PHE A 175 8.34 -3.38 -4.75
C PHE A 175 9.39 -2.51 -5.46
N MET A 176 9.63 -2.73 -6.76
CA MET A 176 10.52 -1.88 -7.56
C MET A 176 10.03 -0.44 -7.63
N VAL A 177 8.74 -0.24 -7.88
CA VAL A 177 8.13 1.10 -7.90
C VAL A 177 8.25 1.76 -6.54
N GLN A 178 7.92 1.07 -5.46
CA GLN A 178 7.99 1.59 -4.11
C GLN A 178 9.42 1.94 -3.69
N PHE A 179 10.39 1.08 -4.00
CA PHE A 179 11.80 1.38 -3.80
C PHE A 179 12.22 2.66 -4.53
N SER A 180 11.88 2.76 -5.82
CA SER A 180 12.26 3.91 -6.64
C SER A 180 11.64 5.21 -6.13
N VAL A 181 10.37 5.20 -5.71
CA VAL A 181 9.73 6.36 -5.11
C VAL A 181 10.43 6.77 -3.82
N LEU A 182 10.65 5.84 -2.87
CA LEU A 182 11.32 6.16 -1.61
C LEU A 182 12.76 6.65 -1.80
N ARG A 183 13.45 6.16 -2.83
CA ARG A 183 14.80 6.59 -3.16
C ARG A 183 14.85 8.02 -3.71
N TRP A 184 13.90 8.39 -4.58
CA TRP A 184 14.01 9.59 -5.40
C TRP A 184 13.04 10.71 -5.04
N ALA A 185 12.02 10.46 -4.20
CA ALA A 185 11.02 11.47 -3.86
C ALA A 185 11.60 12.72 -3.17
N HIS A 186 12.76 12.64 -2.52
CA HIS A 186 13.41 13.80 -1.93
C HIS A 186 13.91 14.79 -2.98
N GLN A 187 14.25 14.32 -4.20
CA GLN A 187 14.64 15.16 -5.34
C GLN A 187 13.46 15.49 -6.25
N PHE A 188 12.50 14.57 -6.37
CA PHE A 188 11.34 14.66 -7.25
C PHE A 188 10.05 14.46 -6.44
N PRO A 189 9.61 15.48 -5.66
CA PRO A 189 8.49 15.33 -4.74
C PRO A 189 7.14 15.06 -5.39
N ASP A 190 6.97 15.30 -6.69
CA ASP A 190 5.79 14.97 -7.46
C ASP A 190 5.56 13.46 -7.63
N LEU A 191 6.59 12.64 -7.44
CA LEU A 191 6.46 11.19 -7.42
C LEU A 191 5.50 10.67 -6.34
N VAL A 192 5.24 11.45 -5.28
CA VAL A 192 4.30 11.03 -4.23
C VAL A 192 2.88 11.59 -4.41
N ASP A 193 2.62 12.35 -5.46
CA ASP A 193 1.30 12.95 -5.70
C ASP A 193 0.27 11.94 -6.24
N VAL A 194 0.74 10.84 -6.80
CA VAL A 194 -0.11 9.78 -7.34
C VAL A 194 0.17 8.44 -6.61
N PRO A 195 -0.85 7.67 -6.26
CA PRO A 195 -0.65 6.45 -5.47
C PRO A 195 -0.66 5.15 -6.31
N ASP A 196 -0.99 5.19 -7.60
CA ASP A 196 -1.10 3.98 -8.42
C ASP A 196 0.19 3.65 -9.18
N ASN A 197 0.46 2.35 -9.33
CA ASN A 197 1.73 1.88 -9.89
C ASN A 197 1.97 2.33 -11.33
N ILE A 198 0.94 2.44 -12.16
CA ILE A 198 1.11 2.81 -13.58
C ILE A 198 1.59 4.26 -13.69
N ARG A 199 0.93 5.18 -13.00
CA ARG A 199 1.34 6.60 -13.01
C ARG A 199 2.68 6.82 -12.31
N LEU A 200 3.00 6.00 -11.31
CA LEU A 200 4.33 6.04 -10.68
C LEU A 200 5.42 5.60 -11.66
N LEU A 201 5.22 4.55 -12.45
CA LEU A 201 6.13 4.14 -13.52
C LEU A 201 6.29 5.25 -14.58
N GLU A 202 5.20 5.88 -15.00
CA GLU A 202 5.22 7.02 -15.91
C GLU A 202 6.03 8.20 -15.33
N GLY A 203 5.84 8.52 -14.05
CA GLY A 203 6.59 9.57 -13.34
C GLY A 203 8.08 9.25 -13.26
N LEU A 204 8.45 8.01 -12.96
CA LEU A 204 9.85 7.58 -12.95
C LEU A 204 10.51 7.72 -14.33
N ALA A 205 9.79 7.41 -15.41
CA ALA A 205 10.27 7.60 -16.78
C ALA A 205 10.40 9.07 -17.14
N GLN A 206 9.45 9.92 -16.76
CA GLN A 206 9.50 11.38 -17.00
C GLN A 206 10.72 12.02 -16.36
N HIS A 207 11.09 11.59 -15.17
CA HIS A 207 12.31 12.05 -14.47
C HIS A 207 13.58 11.30 -14.91
N ARG A 208 13.50 10.40 -15.89
CA ARG A 208 14.63 9.57 -16.38
C ARG A 208 15.31 8.73 -15.29
N LEU A 209 14.54 8.33 -14.29
CA LEU A 209 14.97 7.44 -13.21
C LEU A 209 14.80 5.96 -13.61
N LEU A 210 14.00 5.72 -14.63
CA LEU A 210 13.81 4.46 -15.32
C LEU A 210 13.77 4.76 -16.83
N GLU A 211 14.35 3.89 -17.65
CA GLU A 211 14.24 4.05 -19.10
C GLU A 211 12.77 3.96 -19.54
N GLY A 212 12.35 4.84 -20.46
CA GLY A 212 10.94 4.95 -20.85
C GLY A 212 10.37 3.63 -21.38
N ASP A 213 11.14 2.91 -22.19
CA ASP A 213 10.73 1.61 -22.71
C ASP A 213 10.61 0.55 -21.62
N ALA A 214 11.50 0.57 -20.64
CA ALA A 214 11.41 -0.34 -19.49
C ALA A 214 10.20 -0.02 -18.60
N ALA A 215 9.92 1.25 -18.36
CA ALA A 215 8.74 1.67 -17.62
C ALA A 215 7.45 1.23 -18.31
N GLN A 216 7.38 1.38 -19.64
CA GLN A 216 6.21 0.96 -20.44
C GLN A 216 6.03 -0.55 -20.39
N ARG A 217 7.11 -1.35 -20.57
CA ARG A 217 7.03 -2.81 -20.49
C ARG A 217 6.57 -3.29 -19.10
N LEU A 218 7.10 -2.69 -18.02
CA LEU A 218 6.63 -3.00 -16.64
C LEU A 218 5.15 -2.64 -16.44
N ALA A 219 4.70 -1.51 -16.99
CA ALA A 219 3.30 -1.11 -16.92
C ALA A 219 2.39 -2.07 -17.69
N ASP A 220 2.82 -2.55 -18.85
CA ASP A 220 2.07 -3.51 -19.66
C ASP A 220 2.04 -4.90 -19.02
N ALA A 221 3.17 -5.37 -18.47
CA ALA A 221 3.22 -6.60 -17.67
C ALA A 221 2.28 -6.51 -16.46
N TYR A 222 2.30 -5.39 -15.74
CA TYR A 222 1.42 -5.16 -14.59
C TYR A 222 -0.06 -5.23 -14.97
N ARG A 223 -0.45 -4.59 -16.10
CA ARG A 223 -1.83 -4.66 -16.62
C ARG A 223 -2.21 -6.08 -17.00
N ALA A 224 -1.32 -6.81 -17.70
CA ALA A 224 -1.56 -8.18 -18.14
C ALA A 224 -1.76 -9.11 -16.93
N PHE A 225 -0.86 -9.08 -15.94
CA PHE A 225 -0.99 -9.88 -14.72
C PHE A 225 -2.27 -9.56 -13.96
N ARG A 226 -2.62 -8.29 -13.80
CA ARG A 226 -3.85 -7.89 -13.12
C ARG A 226 -5.10 -8.34 -13.86
N ALA A 227 -5.10 -8.28 -15.19
CA ALA A 227 -6.24 -8.75 -16.00
C ALA A 227 -6.49 -10.25 -15.79
N VAL A 228 -5.44 -11.07 -15.75
CA VAL A 228 -5.54 -12.50 -15.44
C VAL A 228 -6.01 -12.72 -14.02
N TYR A 229 -5.38 -12.05 -13.05
CA TYR A 229 -5.73 -12.17 -11.64
C TYR A 229 -7.20 -11.81 -11.36
N HIS A 230 -7.71 -10.71 -11.95
CA HIS A 230 -9.12 -10.31 -11.79
C HIS A 230 -10.08 -11.33 -12.41
N ARG A 231 -9.74 -11.89 -13.58
CA ARG A 231 -10.55 -12.93 -14.22
C ARG A 231 -10.63 -14.18 -13.34
N GLN A 232 -9.50 -14.60 -12.78
CA GLN A 232 -9.46 -15.74 -11.87
C GLN A 232 -10.25 -15.48 -10.58
N THR A 233 -10.14 -14.28 -10.01
CA THR A 233 -10.92 -13.89 -8.83
C THR A 233 -12.42 -13.98 -9.08
N LEU A 234 -12.90 -13.50 -10.25
CA LEU A 234 -14.31 -13.61 -10.64
C LEU A 234 -14.78 -15.05 -10.84
N GLN A 235 -13.87 -15.95 -11.15
CA GLN A 235 -14.14 -17.40 -11.30
C GLN A 235 -13.89 -18.18 -10.02
N GLU A 236 -13.55 -17.51 -8.92
CA GLU A 236 -13.17 -18.14 -7.63
C GLU A 236 -11.98 -19.10 -7.77
N LEU A 237 -11.10 -18.86 -8.75
CA LEU A 237 -9.89 -19.63 -8.99
C LEU A 237 -8.71 -19.07 -8.20
N PRO A 238 -7.73 -19.91 -7.84
CA PRO A 238 -6.49 -19.44 -7.25
C PRO A 238 -5.72 -18.52 -8.22
N GLY A 239 -4.94 -17.57 -7.69
CA GLY A 239 -4.11 -16.66 -8.49
C GLY A 239 -2.88 -17.35 -9.13
N LEU A 240 -3.06 -18.56 -9.68
CA LEU A 240 -2.05 -19.37 -10.32
C LEU A 240 -2.31 -19.44 -11.83
N MET A 241 -1.26 -19.43 -12.63
CA MET A 241 -1.33 -19.66 -14.07
C MET A 241 -0.29 -20.69 -14.52
N THR A 242 -0.40 -21.22 -15.73
CA THR A 242 0.60 -22.14 -16.28
C THR A 242 1.92 -21.42 -16.58
N ASP A 243 3.03 -22.16 -16.55
CA ASP A 243 4.39 -21.60 -16.68
C ASP A 243 4.67 -20.96 -18.05
N ASP A 244 3.91 -21.30 -19.07
CA ASP A 244 4.02 -20.75 -20.43
C ASP A 244 3.24 -19.43 -20.61
N GLN A 245 2.29 -19.14 -19.74
CA GLN A 245 1.52 -17.90 -19.81
C GLN A 245 2.35 -16.70 -19.35
N LEU A 246 2.31 -15.62 -20.14
CA LEU A 246 2.99 -14.35 -19.84
C LEU A 246 4.48 -14.56 -19.46
N ALA A 247 5.15 -15.53 -20.11
CA ALA A 247 6.53 -15.90 -19.82
C ALA A 247 7.49 -14.74 -20.15
N ASP A 248 7.26 -14.04 -21.27
CA ASP A 248 8.08 -12.91 -21.69
C ASP A 248 7.91 -11.73 -20.72
N GLU A 249 6.70 -11.41 -20.30
CA GLU A 249 6.45 -10.35 -19.31
C GLU A 249 7.10 -10.67 -17.96
N ARG A 250 7.08 -11.93 -17.53
CA ARG A 250 7.76 -12.35 -16.30
C ARG A 250 9.27 -12.21 -16.41
N GLU A 251 9.86 -12.57 -17.55
CA GLU A 251 11.29 -12.44 -17.76
C GLU A 251 11.72 -10.97 -17.79
N GLU A 252 10.94 -10.10 -18.41
CA GLU A 252 11.21 -8.66 -18.39
C GLU A 252 11.17 -8.08 -16.97
N VAL A 253 10.19 -8.51 -16.15
CA VAL A 253 10.12 -8.08 -14.75
C VAL A 253 11.32 -8.60 -13.94
N ARG A 254 11.77 -9.84 -14.17
CA ARG A 254 12.97 -10.38 -13.51
C ARG A 254 14.23 -9.62 -13.91
N ALA A 255 14.39 -9.33 -15.20
CA ALA A 255 15.52 -8.55 -15.70
C ALA A 255 15.57 -7.15 -15.07
N ALA A 256 14.42 -6.48 -15.00
CA ALA A 256 14.29 -5.19 -14.36
C ALA A 256 14.58 -5.26 -12.84
N TRP A 257 14.10 -6.31 -12.17
CA TRP A 257 14.40 -6.55 -10.76
C TRP A 257 15.92 -6.72 -10.53
N SER A 258 16.57 -7.57 -11.30
CA SER A 258 18.02 -7.80 -11.18
C SER A 258 18.81 -6.51 -11.43
N ALA A 259 18.45 -5.74 -12.45
CA ALA A 259 19.10 -4.47 -12.75
C ALA A 259 18.94 -3.42 -11.65
N LEU A 260 17.77 -3.39 -10.96
CA LEU A 260 17.46 -2.33 -9.99
C LEU A 260 17.83 -2.74 -8.55
N MET A 261 17.63 -4.00 -8.19
CA MET A 261 17.68 -4.46 -6.81
C MET A 261 18.94 -5.28 -6.49
N GLU A 262 19.68 -5.80 -7.49
CA GLU A 262 20.84 -6.68 -7.30
C GLU A 262 22.15 -6.08 -7.82
N SER A 263 22.09 -4.93 -8.50
CA SER A 263 23.25 -4.20 -9.04
C SER A 263 24.00 -3.40 -7.99
#